data_93b680d8299ab6fbc553c86a8d540364
#
_entry.id   93b680d8299ab6fbc553c86a8d540364
#
_cell.length_a   1.000
_cell.length_b   1.000
_cell.length_c   1.000
_cell.angle_alpha   90.00
_cell.angle_beta   90.00
_cell.angle_gamma   90.00
#
_symmetry.space_group_name_H-M   'P 1'
#
loop_
_entity.id
_entity.type
_entity.pdbx_description
1 polymer ?
#
loop_
_entity_poly.entity_id
_entity_poly.type
_entity_poly.pdbx_seq_one_letter_code
_entity_poly.pdbx_strand_id
1 'polypeptide(L)'
;MRNYLQNLLPEGKGLDEIISSTTISKNNTFGLIKVIGEETSGALSFRVSDNTAKQTSFREVTSDELSQKLKRFVQVGEPITHWDGRTRLSVAGVQDKLNLLEIDSKLGFGEGELCSNKIFKFETGTAPFIAVNELFTMLLAKESGLNVPHVELRTYADIRVFVIDRFDRRVTQDQSRVLRRHIIDGCQATNLPPSYKYERQHGDDGDGIYIRDGVSFAKLFNVKTTNVQAYEAQLIRWMTFNILVRNYDAHGKNISFFVGKNGLELTPFYDLVNIEAIIEQGSIDRYMGYLQPKISRCYAMSVGEHNSQSAGNFTNEITAYMLADFADEFAISLPRMQLLMSQTVDSVLAAIDTAKVSAVKNNLSTAELAHIDLCIKIINKAANKLSEQIIQLPNMDAFI
;
A
#
# COMPACT_ATOMS: atom_id res chain seq x y z
N MET A 1 1.32 -11.31 20.52
CA MET A 1 2.73 -11.13 20.12
C MET A 1 3.08 -11.83 18.81
N ARG A 2 2.72 -13.11 18.57
CA ARG A 2 3.06 -13.82 17.32
C ARG A 2 2.52 -13.10 16.08
N ASN A 3 1.23 -12.75 16.04
CA ASN A 3 0.62 -12.01 14.92
C ASN A 3 1.35 -10.71 14.64
N TYR A 4 1.71 -9.96 15.69
CA TYR A 4 2.47 -8.72 15.56
C TYR A 4 3.80 -8.93 14.83
N LEU A 5 4.59 -9.92 15.25
CA LEU A 5 5.89 -10.23 14.65
C LEU A 5 5.76 -10.76 13.22
N GLN A 6 4.74 -11.58 12.94
CA GLN A 6 4.48 -12.07 11.59
C GLN A 6 4.23 -10.94 10.60
N ASN A 7 3.55 -9.86 11.01
CA ASN A 7 3.28 -8.70 10.17
C ASN A 7 4.52 -7.86 9.85
N LEU A 8 5.62 -8.02 10.61
CA LEU A 8 6.90 -7.37 10.31
C LEU A 8 7.72 -8.13 9.26
N LEU A 9 7.38 -9.39 8.99
CA LEU A 9 8.06 -10.21 7.98
C LEU A 9 7.64 -9.78 6.56
N PRO A 10 8.51 -9.90 5.57
CA PRO A 10 8.13 -9.77 4.17
C PRO A 10 7.15 -10.86 3.78
N GLU A 11 6.45 -10.66 2.66
CA GLU A 11 5.50 -11.60 2.09
C GLU A 11 5.98 -12.10 0.72
N GLY A 12 5.35 -13.19 0.23
CA GLY A 12 5.61 -13.72 -1.11
C GLY A 12 7.09 -14.01 -1.36
N LYS A 13 7.59 -13.57 -2.52
CA LYS A 13 8.98 -13.82 -2.96
C LYS A 13 10.03 -13.36 -1.94
N GLY A 14 9.83 -12.22 -1.27
CA GLY A 14 10.79 -11.73 -0.29
C GLY A 14 10.94 -12.66 0.92
N LEU A 15 9.86 -13.29 1.37
CA LEU A 15 9.93 -14.31 2.41
C LEU A 15 10.62 -15.59 1.90
N ASP A 16 10.30 -16.00 0.68
CA ASP A 16 10.89 -17.19 0.05
C ASP A 16 12.41 -17.01 -0.17
N GLU A 17 12.88 -15.80 -0.51
CA GLU A 17 14.30 -15.46 -0.60
C GLU A 17 15.02 -15.63 0.75
N ILE A 18 14.41 -15.15 1.84
CA ILE A 18 14.99 -15.34 3.19
C ILE A 18 15.06 -16.82 3.56
N ILE A 19 13.98 -17.57 3.30
CA ILE A 19 13.93 -18.99 3.61
C ILE A 19 14.97 -19.76 2.79
N SER A 20 15.11 -19.48 1.51
CA SER A 20 16.09 -20.15 0.64
C SER A 20 17.54 -19.82 1.00
N SER A 21 17.80 -18.64 1.57
CA SER A 21 19.13 -18.21 2.02
C SER A 21 19.48 -18.67 3.45
N THR A 22 18.53 -19.31 4.14
CA THR A 22 18.69 -19.76 5.52
C THR A 22 18.19 -21.18 5.70
N THR A 23 18.47 -21.80 6.85
CA THR A 23 17.91 -23.11 7.24
C THR A 23 16.65 -22.97 8.10
N ILE A 24 16.05 -21.78 8.12
CA ILE A 24 14.93 -21.44 9.02
C ILE A 24 13.61 -21.79 8.36
N SER A 25 12.76 -22.55 9.06
CA SER A 25 11.41 -22.87 8.60
C SER A 25 10.54 -21.63 8.49
N LYS A 26 9.67 -21.58 7.46
CA LYS A 26 8.64 -20.54 7.23
C LYS A 26 7.76 -20.30 8.49
N ASN A 27 7.53 -21.34 9.27
CA ASN A 27 6.71 -21.28 10.48
C ASN A 27 7.46 -20.75 11.72
N ASN A 28 8.78 -20.59 11.63
CA ASN A 28 9.61 -20.08 12.73
C ASN A 28 9.71 -18.54 12.68
N THR A 29 8.63 -17.87 13.06
CA THR A 29 8.56 -16.40 13.09
C THR A 29 9.73 -15.75 13.83
N PHE A 30 10.13 -16.29 14.99
CA PHE A 30 11.24 -15.73 15.78
C PHE A 30 12.58 -15.91 15.09
N GLY A 31 12.82 -17.06 14.47
CA GLY A 31 14.03 -17.29 13.67
C GLY A 31 14.14 -16.33 12.49
N LEU A 32 13.03 -16.10 11.77
CA LEU A 32 12.97 -15.17 10.64
C LEU A 32 13.18 -13.72 11.08
N ILE A 33 12.55 -13.28 12.19
CA ILE A 33 12.77 -11.95 12.76
C ILE A 33 14.24 -11.75 13.17
N LYS A 34 14.92 -12.77 13.67
CA LYS A 34 16.35 -12.69 13.98
C LYS A 34 17.20 -12.38 12.74
N VAL A 35 16.80 -12.87 11.57
CA VAL A 35 17.54 -12.65 10.31
C VAL A 35 17.33 -11.22 9.79
N ILE A 36 16.09 -10.70 9.86
CA ILE A 36 15.74 -9.41 9.24
C ILE A 36 15.61 -8.25 10.23
N GLY A 37 15.63 -8.54 11.51
CA GLY A 37 15.07 -7.69 12.58
C GLY A 37 15.78 -6.39 12.91
N GLU A 38 16.90 -6.06 12.28
CA GLU A 38 17.58 -4.79 12.54
C GLU A 38 16.84 -3.60 11.92
N GLU A 39 16.12 -3.82 10.83
CA GLU A 39 15.44 -2.76 10.09
C GLU A 39 14.02 -3.14 9.70
N THR A 40 13.12 -3.18 10.68
CA THR A 40 11.70 -3.44 10.46
C THR A 40 10.92 -2.13 10.23
N SER A 41 9.65 -2.24 9.86
CA SER A 41 8.72 -1.10 9.90
C SER A 41 8.53 -0.59 11.32
N GLY A 42 8.39 0.73 11.47
CA GLY A 42 8.27 1.36 12.77
C GLY A 42 9.61 1.48 13.52
N ALA A 43 9.53 1.59 14.84
CA ALA A 43 10.68 1.91 15.69
C ALA A 43 11.39 0.70 16.31
N LEU A 44 10.82 -0.50 16.19
CA LEU A 44 11.42 -1.69 16.81
C LEU A 44 12.60 -2.20 15.99
N SER A 45 13.62 -2.66 16.70
CA SER A 45 14.81 -3.30 16.15
C SER A 45 15.09 -4.53 16.99
N PHE A 46 15.24 -5.68 16.35
CA PHE A 46 15.48 -6.95 17.04
C PHE A 46 16.94 -7.36 16.84
N ARG A 47 17.66 -7.51 17.94
CA ARG A 47 19.08 -7.90 17.95
C ARG A 47 19.28 -9.16 18.78
N VAL A 48 20.26 -9.96 18.39
CA VAL A 48 20.77 -11.03 19.25
C VAL A 48 21.58 -10.38 20.34
N SER A 49 21.46 -10.85 21.56
CA SER A 49 21.83 -10.19 22.81
C SER A 49 23.29 -9.80 23.04
N ASP A 50 24.19 -9.97 22.10
CA ASP A 50 25.61 -9.72 22.35
C ASP A 50 26.06 -8.33 21.87
N ASN A 51 25.76 -7.38 22.68
CA ASN A 51 26.59 -6.35 23.36
C ASN A 51 27.45 -5.39 22.56
N THR A 52 27.54 -5.41 21.27
CA THR A 52 28.20 -4.33 20.57
C THR A 52 27.18 -3.54 19.73
N ALA A 53 26.89 -2.32 20.16
CA ALA A 53 26.27 -1.36 19.27
C ALA A 53 27.08 -1.37 17.97
N LYS A 54 26.45 -1.70 16.84
CA LYS A 54 27.13 -1.63 15.56
C LYS A 54 27.65 -0.21 15.39
N GLN A 55 28.89 -0.09 14.92
CA GLN A 55 29.44 1.19 14.55
C GLN A 55 28.54 1.81 13.46
N THR A 56 28.19 3.07 13.65
CA THR A 56 27.42 3.81 12.65
C THR A 56 28.24 3.96 11.39
N SER A 57 27.70 3.48 10.27
CA SER A 57 28.36 3.56 8.98
C SER A 57 27.36 3.75 7.85
N PHE A 58 27.84 4.31 6.75
CA PHE A 58 27.09 4.47 5.50
C PHE A 58 27.87 3.82 4.37
N ARG A 59 27.27 2.82 3.73
CA ARG A 59 27.79 2.16 2.54
C ARG A 59 27.09 2.74 1.32
N GLU A 60 27.75 3.59 0.59
CA GLU A 60 27.22 4.21 -0.62
C GLU A 60 26.93 3.17 -1.70
N VAL A 61 25.80 3.30 -2.37
CA VAL A 61 25.39 2.55 -3.58
C VAL A 61 25.35 3.55 -4.72
N THR A 62 26.28 3.43 -5.64
CA THR A 62 26.33 4.30 -6.82
C THR A 62 25.21 4.00 -7.80
N SER A 63 24.84 4.99 -8.64
CA SER A 63 23.84 4.79 -9.69
C SER A 63 24.23 3.67 -10.67
N ASP A 64 25.53 3.53 -10.96
CA ASP A 64 26.03 2.46 -11.83
C ASP A 64 25.89 1.08 -11.17
N GLU A 65 26.21 0.98 -9.88
CA GLU A 65 26.07 -0.26 -9.12
C GLU A 65 24.60 -0.70 -9.04
N LEU A 66 23.69 0.22 -8.74
CA LEU A 66 22.26 -0.05 -8.72
C LEU A 66 21.76 -0.46 -10.13
N SER A 67 22.22 0.24 -11.18
CA SER A 67 21.87 -0.08 -12.56
C SER A 67 22.35 -1.48 -12.98
N GLN A 68 23.56 -1.86 -12.60
CA GLN A 68 24.08 -3.20 -12.86
C GLN A 68 23.29 -4.27 -12.11
N LYS A 69 22.96 -4.02 -10.86
CA LYS A 69 22.14 -4.93 -10.04
C LYS A 69 20.75 -5.12 -10.63
N LEU A 70 20.10 -4.04 -11.06
CA LEU A 70 18.79 -4.09 -11.71
C LEU A 70 18.83 -4.85 -13.04
N LYS A 71 19.88 -4.68 -13.86
CA LYS A 71 20.05 -5.47 -15.09
C LYS A 71 20.12 -6.96 -14.79
N ARG A 72 20.91 -7.37 -13.79
CA ARG A 72 21.02 -8.78 -13.38
C ARG A 72 19.71 -9.32 -12.83
N PHE A 73 18.99 -8.52 -12.05
CA PHE A 73 17.68 -8.89 -11.53
C PHE A 73 16.71 -9.21 -12.68
N VAL A 74 16.62 -8.35 -13.70
CA VAL A 74 15.70 -8.54 -14.83
C VAL A 74 16.18 -9.65 -15.77
N GLN A 75 17.48 -9.76 -16.05
CA GLN A 75 18.01 -10.69 -17.05
C GLN A 75 18.18 -12.13 -16.54
N VAL A 76 18.61 -12.28 -15.30
CA VAL A 76 18.96 -13.60 -14.74
C VAL A 76 18.22 -13.93 -13.43
N GLY A 77 17.31 -13.05 -12.95
CA GLY A 77 16.55 -13.29 -11.73
C GLY A 77 17.39 -13.19 -10.44
N GLU A 78 18.53 -12.49 -10.47
CA GLU A 78 19.33 -12.29 -9.26
C GLU A 78 18.55 -11.43 -8.25
N PRO A 79 18.35 -11.88 -6.98
CA PRO A 79 17.55 -11.13 -6.01
C PRO A 79 18.04 -9.70 -5.82
N ILE A 80 17.15 -8.72 -6.02
CA ILE A 80 17.46 -7.29 -5.85
C ILE A 80 17.81 -6.94 -4.40
N THR A 81 17.34 -7.74 -3.47
CA THR A 81 17.52 -7.55 -2.03
C THR A 81 18.87 -8.06 -1.51
N HIS A 82 19.61 -8.85 -2.29
CA HIS A 82 20.88 -9.43 -1.85
C HIS A 82 22.06 -8.52 -2.17
N TRP A 83 22.67 -7.93 -1.13
CA TRP A 83 23.81 -7.01 -1.23
C TRP A 83 24.87 -7.36 -0.18
N ASP A 84 26.14 -7.34 -0.59
CA ASP A 84 27.30 -7.55 0.30
C ASP A 84 27.15 -8.84 1.14
N GLY A 85 26.64 -9.92 0.52
CA GLY A 85 26.42 -11.21 1.19
C GLY A 85 25.26 -11.23 2.20
N ARG A 86 24.38 -10.22 2.20
CA ARG A 86 23.25 -10.10 3.14
C ARG A 86 21.95 -9.78 2.40
N THR A 87 20.84 -10.26 2.94
CA THR A 87 19.51 -9.85 2.47
C THR A 87 19.12 -8.51 3.11
N ARG A 88 18.88 -7.51 2.28
CA ARG A 88 18.50 -6.13 2.66
C ARG A 88 17.01 -5.90 2.45
N LEU A 89 16.18 -6.65 3.16
CA LEU A 89 14.72 -6.57 3.05
C LEU A 89 14.12 -6.27 4.43
N SER A 90 13.36 -5.19 4.52
CA SER A 90 12.85 -4.73 5.82
C SER A 90 11.39 -4.27 5.84
N VAL A 91 10.70 -4.24 4.69
CA VAL A 91 9.31 -3.80 4.61
C VAL A 91 8.43 -4.89 4.01
N ALA A 92 7.29 -5.14 4.65
CA ALA A 92 6.29 -6.08 4.19
C ALA A 92 5.73 -5.73 2.80
N GLY A 93 5.18 -6.71 2.07
CA GLY A 93 4.50 -6.57 0.78
C GLY A 93 5.06 -7.51 -0.30
N VAL A 94 4.33 -7.65 -1.40
CA VAL A 94 4.57 -8.64 -2.46
C VAL A 94 5.46 -8.13 -3.59
N GLN A 95 5.41 -6.82 -3.87
CA GLN A 95 6.19 -6.21 -4.96
C GLN A 95 7.69 -6.19 -4.64
N ASP A 96 8.52 -6.44 -5.64
CA ASP A 96 9.98 -6.34 -5.53
C ASP A 96 10.41 -4.92 -5.11
N LYS A 97 11.09 -4.82 -3.98
CA LYS A 97 11.47 -3.53 -3.39
C LYS A 97 12.81 -3.60 -2.66
N LEU A 98 13.45 -2.46 -2.55
CA LEU A 98 14.70 -2.28 -1.82
C LEU A 98 14.59 -1.02 -0.94
N ASN A 99 14.99 -1.15 0.32
CA ASN A 99 15.04 -0.01 1.23
C ASN A 99 16.44 0.58 1.23
N LEU A 100 16.53 1.88 0.93
CA LEU A 100 17.78 2.61 0.86
C LEU A 100 17.73 3.84 1.78
N LEU A 101 18.90 4.22 2.26
CA LEU A 101 19.13 5.48 2.92
C LEU A 101 19.61 6.50 1.89
N GLU A 102 18.96 7.65 1.84
CA GLU A 102 19.39 8.80 1.06
C GLU A 102 19.80 9.95 1.98
N ILE A 103 21.06 10.35 1.90
CA ILE A 103 21.66 11.47 2.61
C ILE A 103 22.50 12.27 1.61
N ASP A 104 22.34 13.59 1.56
CA ASP A 104 23.05 14.49 0.63
C ASP A 104 23.05 14.00 -0.83
N SER A 105 21.87 13.52 -1.28
CA SER A 105 21.68 12.96 -2.62
C SER A 105 22.51 11.70 -2.91
N LYS A 106 23.11 11.09 -1.89
CA LYS A 106 23.80 9.80 -1.97
C LYS A 106 22.90 8.69 -1.47
N LEU A 107 22.79 7.64 -2.25
CA LEU A 107 22.06 6.42 -1.89
C LEU A 107 22.99 5.39 -1.25
N GLY A 108 22.46 4.63 -0.29
CA GLY A 108 23.26 3.58 0.31
C GLY A 108 22.53 2.79 1.40
N PHE A 109 23.30 1.99 2.10
CA PHE A 109 22.85 1.24 3.27
C PHE A 109 23.43 1.86 4.53
N GLY A 110 22.56 2.13 5.51
CA GLY A 110 22.95 2.59 6.84
C GLY A 110 23.08 1.42 7.81
N GLU A 111 24.00 1.53 8.76
CA GLU A 111 24.12 0.64 9.92
C GLU A 111 24.25 1.46 11.21
N GLY A 112 24.01 0.85 12.37
CA GLY A 112 24.04 1.53 13.66
C GLY A 112 22.88 2.49 13.86
N GLU A 113 23.17 3.77 13.96
CA GLU A 113 22.17 4.85 14.10
C GLU A 113 21.53 5.26 12.76
N LEU A 114 22.07 4.78 11.64
CA LEU A 114 21.56 5.01 10.30
C LEU A 114 20.69 3.83 9.86
N CYS A 115 19.58 4.14 9.17
CA CYS A 115 18.69 3.15 8.56
C CYS A 115 18.02 3.75 7.33
N SER A 116 17.32 2.93 6.53
CA SER A 116 16.64 3.41 5.32
C SER A 116 15.59 4.47 5.61
N ASN A 117 15.49 5.46 4.74
CA ASN A 117 14.45 6.50 4.73
C ASN A 117 13.66 6.55 3.42
N LYS A 118 14.01 5.68 2.47
CA LYS A 118 13.35 5.52 1.17
C LYS A 118 12.99 4.07 0.91
N ILE A 119 11.88 3.85 0.18
CA ILE A 119 11.48 2.57 -0.38
C ILE A 119 11.53 2.71 -1.89
N PHE A 120 12.28 1.84 -2.56
CA PHE A 120 12.39 1.73 -4.01
C PHE A 120 11.57 0.54 -4.47
N LYS A 121 10.55 0.76 -5.28
CA LYS A 121 9.75 -0.29 -5.93
C LYS A 121 10.10 -0.34 -7.41
N PHE A 122 10.33 -1.54 -7.91
CA PHE A 122 10.82 -1.74 -9.27
C PHE A 122 9.72 -2.25 -10.20
N GLU A 123 9.69 -1.72 -11.42
CA GLU A 123 8.84 -2.23 -12.48
C GLU A 123 9.53 -3.40 -13.17
N THR A 124 9.03 -4.61 -12.96
CA THR A 124 9.69 -5.87 -13.36
C THR A 124 9.01 -6.59 -14.52
N GLY A 125 8.15 -5.91 -15.25
CA GLY A 125 7.53 -6.45 -16.47
C GLY A 125 6.31 -7.36 -16.27
N THR A 126 6.02 -7.81 -15.05
CA THR A 126 4.81 -8.58 -14.75
C THR A 126 3.56 -7.71 -14.67
N ALA A 127 3.74 -6.43 -14.34
CA ALA A 127 2.70 -5.41 -14.33
C ALA A 127 3.27 -4.12 -14.97
N PRO A 128 3.25 -4.02 -16.31
CA PRO A 128 3.77 -2.83 -17.00
C PRO A 128 3.02 -1.57 -16.57
N PHE A 129 3.76 -0.48 -16.46
CA PHE A 129 3.31 0.83 -15.99
C PHE A 129 2.87 0.90 -14.52
N ILE A 130 3.12 -0.14 -13.70
CA ILE A 130 2.75 -0.11 -12.27
C ILE A 130 3.40 1.07 -11.54
N ALA A 131 4.67 1.39 -11.85
CA ALA A 131 5.39 2.51 -11.25
C ALA A 131 4.74 3.87 -11.58
N VAL A 132 4.31 4.05 -12.83
CA VAL A 132 3.64 5.27 -13.31
C VAL A 132 2.20 5.34 -12.80
N ASN A 133 1.52 4.21 -12.72
CA ASN A 133 0.18 4.07 -12.15
C ASN A 133 0.17 4.52 -10.68
N GLU A 134 1.08 3.97 -9.89
CA GLU A 134 1.19 4.32 -8.46
C GLU A 134 1.61 5.79 -8.28
N LEU A 135 2.57 6.28 -9.09
CA LEU A 135 2.96 7.69 -9.09
C LEU A 135 1.75 8.61 -9.32
N PHE A 136 1.01 8.38 -10.42
CA PHE A 136 -0.13 9.22 -10.76
C PHE A 136 -1.21 9.17 -9.70
N THR A 137 -1.54 7.97 -9.19
CA THR A 137 -2.58 7.78 -8.19
C THR A 137 -2.20 8.43 -6.84
N MET A 138 -0.92 8.35 -6.44
CA MET A 138 -0.42 9.01 -5.23
C MET A 138 -0.38 10.54 -5.39
N LEU A 139 0.00 11.06 -6.55
CA LEU A 139 -0.07 12.50 -6.85
C LEU A 139 -1.52 12.98 -6.83
N LEU A 140 -2.45 12.23 -7.43
CA LEU A 140 -3.88 12.55 -7.39
C LEU A 140 -4.41 12.58 -5.96
N ALA A 141 -4.04 11.62 -5.14
CA ALA A 141 -4.40 11.59 -3.73
C ALA A 141 -3.90 12.83 -2.98
N LYS A 142 -2.64 13.22 -3.21
CA LYS A 142 -2.05 14.44 -2.63
C LYS A 142 -2.81 15.69 -3.04
N GLU A 143 -3.02 15.87 -4.34
CA GLU A 143 -3.68 17.06 -4.89
C GLU A 143 -5.16 17.13 -4.50
N SER A 144 -5.81 15.99 -4.23
CA SER A 144 -7.18 15.93 -3.70
C SER A 144 -7.27 16.13 -2.18
N GLY A 145 -6.14 16.35 -1.49
CA GLY A 145 -6.08 16.66 -0.08
C GLY A 145 -5.95 15.46 0.87
N LEU A 146 -5.69 14.25 0.36
CA LEU A 146 -5.31 13.14 1.22
C LEU A 146 -3.87 13.32 1.71
N ASN A 147 -3.64 12.95 2.96
CA ASN A 147 -2.29 12.92 3.51
C ASN A 147 -1.56 11.68 2.98
N VAL A 148 -0.55 11.88 2.13
CA VAL A 148 0.28 10.82 1.53
C VAL A 148 1.76 11.19 1.66
N PRO A 149 2.68 10.20 1.69
CA PRO A 149 4.11 10.48 1.68
C PRO A 149 4.54 11.15 0.37
N HIS A 150 5.71 11.78 0.38
CA HIS A 150 6.34 12.24 -0.84
C HIS A 150 6.74 11.04 -1.71
N VAL A 151 6.49 11.17 -3.01
CA VAL A 151 6.78 10.15 -4.01
C VAL A 151 7.43 10.78 -5.24
N GLU A 152 8.27 10.01 -5.90
CA GLU A 152 8.92 10.40 -7.15
C GLU A 152 9.18 9.18 -8.05
N LEU A 153 9.45 9.43 -9.32
CA LEU A 153 9.83 8.42 -10.29
C LEU A 153 11.29 8.62 -10.69
N ARG A 154 12.10 7.60 -10.53
CA ARG A 154 13.50 7.57 -11.00
C ARG A 154 13.67 6.52 -12.09
N THR A 155 14.78 6.56 -12.80
CA THR A 155 15.11 5.56 -13.83
C THR A 155 16.56 5.12 -13.63
N TYR A 156 16.76 3.81 -13.56
CA TYR A 156 18.06 3.18 -13.50
C TYR A 156 18.11 2.06 -14.54
N ALA A 157 19.10 2.06 -15.41
CA ALA A 157 19.25 1.04 -16.46
C ALA A 157 17.97 0.85 -17.32
N ASP A 158 17.29 1.94 -17.65
CA ASP A 158 16.00 1.98 -18.39
C ASP A 158 14.81 1.35 -17.64
N ILE A 159 14.98 1.00 -16.36
CA ILE A 159 13.94 0.46 -15.51
C ILE A 159 13.33 1.60 -14.69
N ARG A 160 12.00 1.73 -14.71
CA ARG A 160 11.27 2.67 -13.86
C ARG A 160 11.29 2.21 -12.42
N VAL A 161 11.59 3.14 -11.53
CA VAL A 161 11.66 2.93 -10.09
C VAL A 161 10.78 3.95 -9.41
N PHE A 162 9.73 3.48 -8.77
CA PHE A 162 8.89 4.32 -7.93
C PHE A 162 9.52 4.43 -6.54
N VAL A 163 9.78 5.65 -6.10
CA VAL A 163 10.46 5.94 -4.84
C VAL A 163 9.53 6.64 -3.87
N ILE A 164 9.49 6.15 -2.64
CA ILE A 164 8.60 6.63 -1.59
C ILE A 164 9.43 7.06 -0.38
N ASP A 165 9.15 8.25 0.16
CA ASP A 165 9.69 8.67 1.45
C ASP A 165 9.04 7.89 2.57
N ARG A 166 9.85 7.31 3.45
CA ARG A 166 9.37 6.63 4.65
C ARG A 166 8.90 7.62 5.68
N PHE A 167 7.59 7.68 5.93
CA PHE A 167 7.00 8.57 6.94
C PHE A 167 7.31 8.15 8.39
N ASP A 168 7.79 6.92 8.60
CA ASP A 168 8.23 6.41 9.90
C ASP A 168 9.73 6.68 10.17
N ARG A 169 10.38 7.49 9.31
CA ARG A 169 11.81 7.81 9.36
C ARG A 169 12.05 9.32 9.20
N ARG A 170 13.00 9.84 9.97
CA ARG A 170 13.45 11.23 9.83
C ARG A 170 14.97 11.33 10.06
N VAL A 171 15.69 11.78 9.06
CA VAL A 171 17.12 12.11 9.18
C VAL A 171 17.28 13.31 10.10
N THR A 172 18.23 13.26 11.04
CA THR A 172 18.59 14.41 11.88
C THR A 172 19.30 15.50 11.06
N GLN A 173 19.29 16.75 11.54
CA GLN A 173 19.91 17.86 10.80
C GLN A 173 21.40 17.67 10.57
N ASP A 174 22.09 17.07 11.54
CA ASP A 174 23.52 16.73 11.46
C ASP A 174 23.78 15.44 10.68
N GLN A 175 22.74 14.80 10.19
CA GLN A 175 22.77 13.54 9.41
C GLN A 175 23.47 12.37 10.11
N SER A 176 23.70 12.47 11.40
CA SER A 176 24.40 11.44 12.18
C SER A 176 23.53 10.22 12.46
N ARG A 177 22.19 10.37 12.38
CA ARG A 177 21.25 9.30 12.66
C ARG A 177 19.91 9.48 11.96
N VAL A 178 19.14 8.38 11.89
CA VAL A 178 17.76 8.39 11.42
C VAL A 178 16.83 8.03 12.60
N LEU A 179 15.99 8.99 12.96
CA LEU A 179 14.96 8.78 13.99
C LEU A 179 13.85 7.90 13.45
N ARG A 180 13.40 6.96 14.26
CA ARG A 180 12.31 6.03 13.94
C ARG A 180 11.06 6.40 14.72
N ARG A 181 9.93 6.51 14.03
CA ARG A 181 8.61 6.64 14.65
C ARG A 181 7.90 5.29 14.62
N HIS A 182 7.33 4.87 15.75
CA HIS A 182 6.67 3.58 15.79
C HIS A 182 5.35 3.60 15.04
N ILE A 183 5.15 2.61 14.19
CA ILE A 183 3.92 2.37 13.43
C ILE A 183 3.50 0.92 13.54
N ILE A 184 2.20 0.69 13.38
CA ILE A 184 1.59 -0.62 13.21
C ILE A 184 0.64 -0.57 12.01
N ASP A 185 0.54 -1.67 11.26
CA ASP A 185 -0.46 -1.77 10.18
C ASP A 185 -1.85 -2.18 10.71
N GLY A 186 -2.86 -2.19 9.84
CA GLY A 186 -4.24 -2.55 10.21
C GLY A 186 -4.37 -4.00 10.70
N CYS A 187 -3.55 -4.94 10.20
CA CYS A 187 -3.53 -6.29 10.74
C CYS A 187 -3.01 -6.30 12.18
N GLN A 188 -1.95 -5.56 12.46
CA GLN A 188 -1.39 -5.44 13.81
C GLN A 188 -2.36 -4.72 14.76
N ALA A 189 -3.02 -3.63 14.28
CA ALA A 189 -4.00 -2.86 15.06
C ALA A 189 -5.22 -3.70 15.45
N THR A 190 -5.61 -4.66 14.60
CA THR A 190 -6.73 -5.59 14.82
C THR A 190 -6.29 -6.94 15.38
N ASN A 191 -5.00 -7.11 15.68
CA ASN A 191 -4.39 -8.36 16.18
C ASN A 191 -4.59 -9.57 15.26
N LEU A 192 -4.58 -9.36 13.95
CA LEU A 192 -4.69 -10.40 12.93
C LEU A 192 -3.31 -10.73 12.33
N PRO A 193 -3.07 -11.97 11.88
CA PRO A 193 -1.87 -12.32 11.13
C PRO A 193 -1.92 -11.74 9.70
N PRO A 194 -0.79 -11.66 8.97
CA PRO A 194 -0.75 -11.08 7.61
C PRO A 194 -1.61 -11.84 6.59
N SER A 195 -1.88 -13.12 6.79
CA SER A 195 -2.80 -13.90 5.95
C SER A 195 -4.24 -13.42 6.01
N TYR A 196 -4.62 -12.61 6.99
CA TYR A 196 -5.94 -12.04 7.19
C TYR A 196 -6.03 -10.57 6.75
N LYS A 197 -5.13 -10.12 5.89
CA LYS A 197 -5.10 -8.74 5.42
C LYS A 197 -6.30 -8.35 4.56
N TYR A 198 -6.85 -9.30 3.79
CA TYR A 198 -8.13 -9.16 3.09
C TYR A 198 -9.27 -9.55 4.01
N GLU A 199 -10.41 -8.89 3.90
CA GLU A 199 -11.60 -9.24 4.67
C GLU A 199 -12.02 -10.69 4.43
N ARG A 200 -11.94 -11.15 3.16
CA ARG A 200 -12.20 -12.53 2.73
C ARG A 200 -10.89 -13.27 2.50
N GLN A 201 -10.34 -13.80 3.58
CA GLN A 201 -9.06 -14.51 3.53
C GLN A 201 -9.09 -15.80 2.70
N HIS A 202 -10.27 -16.38 2.50
CA HIS A 202 -10.47 -17.63 1.74
C HIS A 202 -10.83 -17.38 0.28
N GLY A 203 -10.79 -16.14 -0.18
CA GLY A 203 -11.07 -15.74 -1.55
C GLY A 203 -12.51 -15.29 -1.77
N ASP A 204 -12.78 -14.93 -3.01
CA ASP A 204 -14.06 -14.33 -3.44
C ASP A 204 -14.96 -15.35 -4.16
N ASP A 205 -14.62 -16.63 -4.14
CA ASP A 205 -15.33 -17.71 -4.81
C ASP A 205 -15.80 -18.80 -3.82
N GLY A 206 -16.87 -19.52 -4.19
CA GLY A 206 -17.41 -20.63 -3.42
C GLY A 206 -17.85 -20.24 -2.01
N ASP A 207 -17.78 -21.19 -1.08
CA ASP A 207 -18.20 -20.95 0.32
C ASP A 207 -17.29 -19.96 1.06
N GLY A 208 -16.09 -19.70 0.55
CA GLY A 208 -15.13 -18.76 1.13
C GLY A 208 -15.63 -17.33 1.16
N ILE A 209 -16.53 -16.94 0.24
CA ILE A 209 -17.10 -15.59 0.17
C ILE A 209 -17.87 -15.17 1.42
N TYR A 210 -18.40 -16.14 2.16
CA TYR A 210 -19.16 -15.89 3.39
C TYR A 210 -18.28 -15.75 4.64
N ILE A 211 -16.98 -16.08 4.52
CA ILE A 211 -16.04 -16.01 5.63
C ILE A 211 -15.30 -14.67 5.58
N ARG A 212 -15.71 -13.76 6.46
CA ARG A 212 -15.23 -12.36 6.53
C ARG A 212 -14.41 -12.11 7.80
N ASP A 213 -13.44 -12.98 8.07
CA ASP A 213 -12.65 -12.98 9.31
C ASP A 213 -11.49 -11.99 9.29
N GLY A 214 -11.07 -11.56 8.10
CA GLY A 214 -9.93 -10.69 7.91
C GLY A 214 -10.16 -9.25 8.33
N VAL A 215 -9.24 -8.36 8.01
CA VAL A 215 -9.38 -6.93 8.28
C VAL A 215 -10.53 -6.37 7.46
N SER A 216 -11.45 -5.69 8.15
CA SER A 216 -12.67 -5.08 7.60
C SER A 216 -12.83 -3.66 8.13
N PHE A 217 -13.72 -2.88 7.52
CA PHE A 217 -14.10 -1.58 8.07
C PHE A 217 -14.65 -1.72 9.48
N ALA A 218 -15.45 -2.75 9.79
CA ALA A 218 -15.94 -2.99 11.14
C ALA A 218 -14.83 -3.11 12.19
N LYS A 219 -13.74 -3.79 11.84
CA LYS A 219 -12.58 -3.89 12.73
C LYS A 219 -11.79 -2.58 12.80
N LEU A 220 -11.65 -1.87 11.68
CA LEU A 220 -10.93 -0.60 11.64
C LEU A 220 -11.65 0.50 12.42
N PHE A 221 -12.98 0.64 12.28
CA PHE A 221 -13.75 1.62 13.05
C PHE A 221 -13.68 1.39 14.57
N ASN A 222 -13.41 0.16 15.01
CA ASN A 222 -13.20 -0.18 16.42
C ASN A 222 -11.77 0.10 16.92
N VAL A 223 -10.85 0.57 16.08
CA VAL A 223 -9.49 0.94 16.49
C VAL A 223 -9.53 2.19 17.37
N LYS A 224 -8.91 2.12 18.54
CA LYS A 224 -8.86 3.25 19.49
C LYS A 224 -7.89 4.32 19.04
N THR A 225 -8.42 5.41 18.51
CA THR A 225 -7.65 6.56 18.02
C THR A 225 -7.76 7.75 18.95
N THR A 226 -6.83 8.71 18.82
CA THR A 226 -6.79 9.94 19.63
C THR A 226 -7.94 10.88 19.29
N ASN A 227 -8.45 10.87 18.07
CA ASN A 227 -9.56 11.71 17.60
C ASN A 227 -10.49 10.88 16.70
N VAL A 228 -11.54 10.35 17.29
CA VAL A 228 -12.50 9.44 16.62
C VAL A 228 -13.17 10.11 15.42
N GLN A 229 -13.64 11.36 15.57
CA GLN A 229 -14.36 12.03 14.47
C GLN A 229 -13.48 12.34 13.27
N ALA A 230 -12.24 12.77 13.51
CA ALA A 230 -11.28 12.98 12.42
C ALA A 230 -10.88 11.65 11.77
N TYR A 231 -10.72 10.60 12.54
CA TYR A 231 -10.41 9.26 12.06
C TYR A 231 -11.52 8.70 11.17
N GLU A 232 -12.77 8.74 11.61
CA GLU A 232 -13.93 8.34 10.80
C GLU A 232 -13.97 9.08 9.46
N ALA A 233 -13.83 10.40 9.49
CA ALA A 233 -13.84 11.20 8.28
C ALA A 233 -12.70 10.84 7.32
N GLN A 234 -11.51 10.54 7.86
CA GLN A 234 -10.37 10.11 7.05
C GLN A 234 -10.58 8.71 6.46
N LEU A 235 -11.17 7.77 7.21
CA LEU A 235 -11.52 6.43 6.69
C LEU A 235 -12.54 6.52 5.55
N ILE A 236 -13.59 7.35 5.70
CA ILE A 236 -14.60 7.54 4.65
C ILE A 236 -13.96 8.14 3.39
N ARG A 237 -13.10 9.15 3.54
CA ARG A 237 -12.37 9.75 2.42
C ARG A 237 -11.44 8.75 1.74
N TRP A 238 -10.69 7.96 2.51
CA TRP A 238 -9.82 6.92 1.99
C TRP A 238 -10.61 5.82 1.25
N MET A 239 -11.72 5.35 1.82
CA MET A 239 -12.65 4.43 1.18
C MET A 239 -13.16 4.99 -0.13
N THR A 240 -13.68 6.23 -0.12
CA THR A 240 -14.22 6.90 -1.31
C THR A 240 -13.15 7.06 -2.40
N PHE A 241 -11.93 7.46 -2.03
CA PHE A 241 -10.81 7.56 -2.96
C PHE A 241 -10.48 6.20 -3.60
N ASN A 242 -10.38 5.13 -2.81
CA ASN A 242 -10.11 3.78 -3.34
C ASN A 242 -11.23 3.29 -4.27
N ILE A 243 -12.49 3.64 -4.02
CA ILE A 243 -13.60 3.37 -4.92
C ILE A 243 -13.41 4.11 -6.24
N LEU A 244 -13.06 5.39 -6.21
CA LEU A 244 -12.86 6.22 -7.41
C LEU A 244 -11.72 5.73 -8.29
N VAL A 245 -10.58 5.40 -7.68
CA VAL A 245 -9.41 4.92 -8.42
C VAL A 245 -9.44 3.42 -8.69
N ARG A 246 -10.52 2.70 -8.30
CA ARG A 246 -10.64 1.25 -8.49
C ARG A 246 -9.45 0.48 -7.91
N ASN A 247 -9.04 0.87 -6.70
CA ASN A 247 -8.03 0.14 -5.95
C ASN A 247 -8.65 -1.05 -5.21
N TYR A 248 -8.62 -2.21 -5.82
CA TYR A 248 -9.14 -3.44 -5.22
C TYR A 248 -8.19 -4.08 -4.20
N ASP A 249 -6.96 -3.56 -4.09
CA ASP A 249 -5.92 -4.07 -3.17
C ASP A 249 -5.76 -3.21 -1.89
N ALA A 250 -6.73 -2.36 -1.57
CA ALA A 250 -6.71 -1.52 -0.37
C ALA A 250 -7.02 -2.35 0.90
N HIS A 251 -6.11 -3.27 1.26
CA HIS A 251 -6.27 -4.22 2.35
C HIS A 251 -5.70 -3.73 3.69
N GLY A 252 -5.84 -4.51 4.76
CA GLY A 252 -5.44 -4.14 6.12
C GLY A 252 -3.95 -3.81 6.31
N LYS A 253 -3.06 -4.22 5.40
CA LYS A 253 -1.64 -3.84 5.45
C LYS A 253 -1.33 -2.54 4.69
N ASN A 254 -2.31 -2.00 3.95
CA ASN A 254 -2.19 -0.72 3.22
C ASN A 254 -2.76 0.47 4.02
N ILE A 255 -3.07 0.25 5.28
CA ILE A 255 -3.41 1.28 6.26
C ILE A 255 -2.56 1.08 7.51
N SER A 256 -2.01 2.16 8.05
CA SER A 256 -1.13 2.10 9.22
C SER A 256 -1.44 3.21 10.21
N PHE A 257 -0.93 3.02 11.42
CA PHE A 257 -1.15 3.94 12.53
C PHE A 257 0.16 4.27 13.21
N PHE A 258 0.40 5.53 13.50
CA PHE A 258 1.40 5.94 14.46
C PHE A 258 0.96 5.55 15.87
N VAL A 259 1.88 4.98 16.63
CA VAL A 259 1.65 4.64 18.03
C VAL A 259 2.10 5.80 18.91
N GLY A 260 1.15 6.47 19.53
CA GLY A 260 1.38 7.60 20.44
C GLY A 260 1.04 7.25 21.89
N LYS A 261 1.39 8.14 22.81
CA LYS A 261 1.08 7.98 24.24
C LYS A 261 -0.42 7.97 24.52
N ASN A 262 -1.21 8.69 23.71
CA ASN A 262 -2.62 8.90 23.92
C ASN A 262 -3.51 8.02 23.01
N GLY A 263 -2.93 7.13 22.23
CA GLY A 263 -3.65 6.28 21.29
C GLY A 263 -2.98 6.23 19.92
N LEU A 264 -3.75 5.75 18.95
CA LEU A 264 -3.30 5.60 17.57
C LEU A 264 -3.73 6.81 16.72
N GLU A 265 -2.91 7.16 15.74
CA GLU A 265 -3.18 8.18 14.73
C GLU A 265 -2.92 7.61 13.35
N LEU A 266 -3.76 7.89 12.36
CA LEU A 266 -3.49 7.47 10.99
C LEU A 266 -2.14 8.00 10.50
N THR A 267 -1.41 7.14 9.82
CA THR A 267 -0.23 7.56 9.04
C THR A 267 -0.68 8.20 7.71
N PRO A 268 0.23 8.80 6.94
CA PRO A 268 -0.05 9.06 5.54
C PRO A 268 -0.50 7.78 4.83
N PHE A 269 -1.45 7.88 3.88
CA PHE A 269 -1.92 6.76 3.07
C PHE A 269 -0.90 6.41 1.98
N TYR A 270 -0.76 5.14 1.65
CA TYR A 270 0.24 4.61 0.72
C TYR A 270 -0.33 3.42 -0.05
N ASP A 271 0.41 2.92 -1.05
CA ASP A 271 -0.02 1.81 -1.92
C ASP A 271 -1.37 2.09 -2.61
N LEU A 272 -1.54 3.34 -3.09
CA LEU A 272 -2.72 3.74 -3.85
C LEU A 272 -2.47 3.49 -5.33
N VAL A 273 -3.19 2.52 -5.91
CA VAL A 273 -2.99 2.03 -7.27
C VAL A 273 -4.32 1.89 -7.98
N ASN A 274 -4.39 2.26 -9.26
CA ASN A 274 -5.54 1.98 -10.11
C ASN A 274 -5.43 0.55 -10.69
N ILE A 275 -5.96 -0.42 -9.96
CA ILE A 275 -5.89 -1.85 -10.34
C ILE A 275 -6.71 -2.11 -11.62
N GLU A 276 -7.84 -1.44 -11.81
CA GLU A 276 -8.66 -1.61 -13.02
C GLU A 276 -7.90 -1.23 -14.29
N ALA A 277 -7.08 -0.17 -14.26
CA ALA A 277 -6.25 0.20 -15.40
C ALA A 277 -5.23 -0.89 -15.77
N ILE A 278 -4.67 -1.58 -14.77
CA ILE A 278 -3.76 -2.71 -14.97
C ILE A 278 -4.50 -3.88 -15.60
N ILE A 279 -5.72 -4.17 -15.15
CA ILE A 279 -6.58 -5.24 -15.68
C ILE A 279 -7.00 -4.92 -17.13
N GLU A 280 -7.51 -3.71 -17.40
CA GLU A 280 -7.98 -3.31 -18.73
C GLU A 280 -6.85 -3.33 -19.78
N GLN A 281 -5.62 -3.05 -19.35
CA GLN A 281 -4.46 -3.10 -20.24
C GLN A 281 -4.07 -4.53 -20.64
N GLY A 282 -4.64 -5.55 -20.02
CA GLY A 282 -4.45 -6.95 -20.37
C GLY A 282 -3.01 -7.46 -20.18
N SER A 283 -2.23 -6.75 -19.39
CA SER A 283 -0.81 -7.04 -19.21
C SER A 283 -0.55 -8.27 -18.35
N ILE A 284 -1.50 -8.68 -17.54
CA ILE A 284 -1.35 -9.84 -16.65
C ILE A 284 -1.78 -11.14 -17.32
N ASP A 285 -2.77 -11.10 -18.21
CA ASP A 285 -3.29 -12.29 -18.91
C ASP A 285 -2.39 -12.79 -20.07
N ARG A 286 -1.53 -11.91 -20.61
CA ARG A 286 -0.77 -12.22 -21.83
C ARG A 286 0.61 -12.83 -21.60
N TYR A 287 1.20 -12.69 -20.43
CA TYR A 287 2.64 -12.88 -20.28
C TYR A 287 3.10 -14.34 -20.11
N MET A 288 2.26 -15.31 -19.79
CA MET A 288 2.77 -16.66 -19.48
C MET A 288 2.03 -17.85 -20.10
N GLY A 289 0.98 -17.68 -20.86
CA GLY A 289 0.24 -18.87 -21.40
C GLY A 289 -0.29 -19.82 -20.33
N TYR A 290 -0.05 -19.55 -19.05
CA TYR A 290 -0.62 -20.19 -17.90
C TYR A 290 -1.79 -19.35 -17.41
N LEU A 291 -2.88 -20.01 -17.04
CA LEU A 291 -4.02 -19.39 -16.35
C LEU A 291 -3.51 -18.68 -15.09
N GLN A 292 -3.17 -17.40 -15.22
CA GLN A 292 -2.92 -16.56 -14.05
C GLN A 292 -4.20 -16.47 -13.26
N PRO A 293 -4.14 -16.47 -11.91
CA PRO A 293 -5.33 -16.24 -11.12
C PRO A 293 -5.94 -14.91 -11.57
N LYS A 294 -7.22 -14.96 -11.95
CA LYS A 294 -7.99 -13.79 -12.35
C LYS A 294 -7.90 -12.78 -11.21
N ILE A 295 -7.41 -11.56 -11.51
CA ILE A 295 -7.41 -10.50 -10.51
C ILE A 295 -8.84 -10.22 -10.11
N SER A 296 -9.13 -10.32 -8.82
CA SER A 296 -10.44 -9.99 -8.27
C SER A 296 -10.76 -8.50 -8.48
N ARG A 297 -11.99 -8.21 -8.89
CA ARG A 297 -12.55 -6.86 -8.88
C ARG A 297 -13.36 -6.58 -7.61
N CYS A 298 -13.23 -7.42 -6.60
CA CYS A 298 -13.80 -7.17 -5.29
C CYS A 298 -12.89 -6.24 -4.50
N TYR A 299 -13.46 -5.26 -3.83
CA TYR A 299 -12.68 -4.44 -2.89
C TYR A 299 -12.18 -5.32 -1.74
N ALA A 300 -10.95 -5.06 -1.31
CA ALA A 300 -10.29 -5.80 -0.23
C ALA A 300 -11.06 -5.77 1.10
N MET A 301 -11.85 -4.72 1.30
CA MET A 301 -12.80 -4.56 2.40
C MET A 301 -14.17 -4.19 1.84
N SER A 302 -15.22 -4.80 2.35
CA SER A 302 -16.59 -4.58 1.90
C SER A 302 -17.13 -3.22 2.33
N VAL A 303 -17.96 -2.62 1.48
CA VAL A 303 -18.73 -1.42 1.79
C VAL A 303 -20.19 -1.83 1.91
N GLY A 304 -20.70 -1.88 3.13
CA GLY A 304 -22.00 -2.43 3.44
C GLY A 304 -22.09 -3.89 2.94
N GLU A 305 -23.21 -4.25 2.34
CA GLU A 305 -23.40 -5.58 1.75
C GLU A 305 -22.63 -5.84 0.44
N HIS A 306 -21.82 -4.88 -0.02
CA HIS A 306 -21.00 -5.08 -1.22
C HIS A 306 -20.14 -6.32 -1.07
N ASN A 307 -20.14 -7.17 -2.09
CA ASN A 307 -19.49 -8.48 -2.08
C ASN A 307 -20.07 -9.52 -1.08
N SER A 308 -21.08 -9.18 -0.30
CA SER A 308 -21.73 -10.16 0.57
C SER A 308 -22.57 -11.15 -0.23
N GLN A 309 -22.89 -10.79 -1.45
CA GLN A 309 -23.97 -11.45 -2.10
C GLN A 309 -23.83 -11.95 -3.42
N SER A 310 -24.58 -12.86 -3.51
CA SER A 310 -25.11 -13.38 -4.72
C SER A 310 -24.02 -13.57 -5.73
N ALA A 311 -23.45 -14.67 -5.47
CA ALA A 311 -23.05 -15.60 -6.48
C ALA A 311 -23.13 -15.01 -7.89
N GLY A 312 -22.03 -14.59 -8.41
CA GLY A 312 -21.88 -14.21 -9.80
C GLY A 312 -22.01 -12.72 -10.14
N ASN A 313 -22.47 -11.90 -9.26
CA ASN A 313 -22.51 -10.45 -9.47
C ASN A 313 -21.44 -9.72 -8.65
N PHE A 314 -20.19 -10.06 -8.90
CA PHE A 314 -19.06 -9.22 -8.46
C PHE A 314 -19.07 -7.95 -9.28
N THR A 315 -19.96 -7.05 -8.95
CA THR A 315 -19.91 -5.71 -9.49
C THR A 315 -19.05 -4.88 -8.57
N ASN A 316 -18.05 -4.23 -9.12
CA ASN A 316 -17.31 -3.16 -8.47
C ASN A 316 -18.17 -1.89 -8.32
N GLU A 317 -19.48 -2.02 -8.40
CA GLU A 317 -20.43 -0.91 -8.32
C GLU A 317 -21.02 -0.85 -6.92
N ILE A 318 -20.84 0.30 -6.29
CA ILE A 318 -21.38 0.62 -4.99
C ILE A 318 -22.75 1.28 -5.21
N THR A 319 -23.77 0.80 -4.51
CA THR A 319 -25.13 1.35 -4.57
C THR A 319 -25.41 2.27 -3.39
N ALA A 320 -26.44 3.11 -3.49
CA ALA A 320 -26.90 3.96 -2.40
C ALA A 320 -27.31 3.14 -1.18
N TYR A 321 -27.92 1.97 -1.38
CA TYR A 321 -28.27 1.05 -0.30
C TYR A 321 -27.04 0.53 0.45
N MET A 322 -26.00 0.10 -0.28
CA MET A 322 -24.75 -0.36 0.35
C MET A 322 -24.06 0.75 1.16
N LEU A 323 -24.14 1.99 0.67
CA LEU A 323 -23.58 3.14 1.38
C LEU A 323 -24.41 3.48 2.63
N ALA A 324 -25.73 3.32 2.56
CA ALA A 324 -26.62 3.54 3.68
C ALA A 324 -26.46 2.45 4.75
N ASP A 325 -26.42 1.19 4.34
CA ASP A 325 -26.13 0.05 5.20
C ASP A 325 -24.77 0.23 5.93
N PHE A 326 -23.73 0.66 5.21
CA PHE A 326 -22.45 1.01 5.82
C PHE A 326 -22.58 2.17 6.82
N ALA A 327 -23.35 3.19 6.51
CA ALA A 327 -23.53 4.33 7.40
C ALA A 327 -24.27 3.92 8.68
N ASP A 328 -25.28 3.07 8.58
CA ASP A 328 -26.02 2.52 9.74
C ASP A 328 -25.13 1.65 10.62
N GLU A 329 -24.36 0.72 10.03
CA GLU A 329 -23.41 -0.16 10.75
C GLU A 329 -22.46 0.64 11.66
N PHE A 330 -22.05 1.84 11.23
CA PHE A 330 -21.08 2.67 11.99
C PHE A 330 -21.69 3.90 12.64
N ALA A 331 -23.03 3.98 12.74
CA ALA A 331 -23.77 5.10 13.32
C ALA A 331 -23.38 6.47 12.71
N ILE A 332 -23.13 6.49 11.40
CA ILE A 332 -22.83 7.70 10.63
C ILE A 332 -24.13 8.21 10.02
N SER A 333 -24.52 9.46 10.27
CA SER A 333 -25.72 10.00 9.65
C SER A 333 -25.58 10.09 8.13
N LEU A 334 -26.64 9.75 7.40
CA LEU A 334 -26.66 9.79 5.92
C LEU A 334 -26.23 11.14 5.35
N PRO A 335 -26.67 12.32 5.90
CA PRO A 335 -26.17 13.62 5.44
C PRO A 335 -24.65 13.80 5.63
N ARG A 336 -24.08 13.27 6.73
CA ARG A 336 -22.64 13.34 6.97
C ARG A 336 -21.88 12.45 5.97
N MET A 337 -22.36 11.24 5.75
CA MET A 337 -21.80 10.33 4.75
C MET A 337 -21.82 10.96 3.37
N GLN A 338 -22.99 11.47 2.95
CA GLN A 338 -23.16 12.17 1.67
C GLN A 338 -22.18 13.34 1.53
N LEU A 339 -22.06 14.19 2.55
CA LEU A 339 -21.16 15.35 2.53
C LEU A 339 -19.70 14.95 2.34
N LEU A 340 -19.21 14.00 3.13
CA LEU A 340 -17.80 13.57 3.08
C LEU A 340 -17.47 12.91 1.74
N MET A 341 -18.38 12.09 1.22
CA MET A 341 -18.18 11.42 -0.07
C MET A 341 -18.24 12.40 -1.23
N SER A 342 -19.24 13.30 -1.28
CA SER A 342 -19.34 14.31 -2.33
C SER A 342 -18.10 15.21 -2.35
N GLN A 343 -17.67 15.72 -1.20
CA GLN A 343 -16.44 16.51 -1.11
C GLN A 343 -15.21 15.77 -1.63
N THR A 344 -15.12 14.47 -1.38
CA THR A 344 -14.00 13.66 -1.86
C THR A 344 -14.06 13.48 -3.37
N VAL A 345 -15.24 13.20 -3.93
CA VAL A 345 -15.45 13.09 -5.38
C VAL A 345 -15.05 14.39 -6.07
N ASP A 346 -15.57 15.53 -5.59
CA ASP A 346 -15.31 16.85 -6.16
C ASP A 346 -13.81 17.20 -6.10
N SER A 347 -13.17 16.93 -4.95
CA SER A 347 -11.73 17.18 -4.79
C SER A 347 -10.88 16.32 -5.71
N VAL A 348 -11.23 15.05 -5.91
CA VAL A 348 -10.51 14.14 -6.82
C VAL A 348 -10.67 14.61 -8.26
N LEU A 349 -11.88 14.94 -8.71
CA LEU A 349 -12.13 15.42 -10.07
C LEU A 349 -11.39 16.74 -10.34
N ALA A 350 -11.40 17.68 -9.41
CA ALA A 350 -10.67 18.94 -9.53
C ALA A 350 -9.13 18.77 -9.55
N ALA A 351 -8.62 17.70 -8.96
CA ALA A 351 -7.17 17.43 -8.85
C ALA A 351 -6.58 16.73 -10.09
N ILE A 352 -7.38 16.15 -10.97
CA ILE A 352 -6.92 15.31 -12.10
C ILE A 352 -5.87 16.02 -12.95
N ASP A 353 -6.17 17.22 -13.43
CA ASP A 353 -5.28 17.96 -14.34
C ASP A 353 -3.96 18.33 -13.64
N THR A 354 -4.02 18.77 -12.40
CA THR A 354 -2.83 19.11 -11.61
C THR A 354 -1.95 17.88 -11.36
N ALA A 355 -2.55 16.75 -11.03
CA ALA A 355 -1.85 15.49 -10.84
C ALA A 355 -1.20 15.00 -12.15
N LYS A 356 -1.92 15.10 -13.28
CA LYS A 356 -1.38 14.76 -14.62
C LYS A 356 -0.19 15.65 -14.98
N VAL A 357 -0.30 16.96 -14.80
CA VAL A 357 0.81 17.90 -15.04
C VAL A 357 2.02 17.57 -14.17
N SER A 358 1.81 17.22 -12.91
CA SER A 358 2.87 16.82 -12.00
C SER A 358 3.53 15.48 -12.40
N ALA A 359 2.74 14.52 -12.88
CA ALA A 359 3.27 13.25 -13.38
C ALA A 359 4.12 13.44 -14.65
N VAL A 360 3.69 14.26 -15.58
CA VAL A 360 4.39 14.54 -16.87
C VAL A 360 5.81 15.09 -16.66
N LYS A 361 6.08 15.80 -15.56
CA LYS A 361 7.42 16.30 -15.21
C LYS A 361 8.48 15.20 -15.08
N ASN A 362 8.08 13.91 -14.99
CA ASN A 362 8.97 12.77 -14.86
C ASN A 362 9.43 12.17 -16.22
N ASN A 363 9.36 12.92 -17.31
CA ASN A 363 9.78 12.50 -18.65
C ASN A 363 9.12 11.17 -19.07
N LEU A 364 7.81 11.13 -19.03
CA LEU A 364 7.02 9.96 -19.37
C LEU A 364 7.00 9.71 -20.89
N SER A 365 7.06 8.46 -21.29
CA SER A 365 6.87 8.01 -22.67
C SER A 365 5.40 8.18 -23.11
N THR A 366 5.15 8.13 -24.41
CA THR A 366 3.78 8.16 -24.97
C THR A 366 2.91 7.03 -24.41
N ALA A 367 3.48 5.84 -24.20
CA ALA A 367 2.76 4.70 -23.67
C ALA A 367 2.39 4.90 -22.19
N GLU A 368 3.30 5.46 -21.39
CA GLU A 368 3.05 5.81 -19.99
C GLU A 368 1.97 6.91 -19.86
N LEU A 369 1.99 7.91 -20.75
CA LEU A 369 0.95 8.92 -20.82
C LEU A 369 -0.41 8.34 -21.18
N ALA A 370 -0.46 7.41 -22.14
CA ALA A 370 -1.69 6.71 -22.51
C ALA A 370 -2.25 5.88 -21.34
N HIS A 371 -1.37 5.29 -20.51
CA HIS A 371 -1.78 4.60 -19.29
C HIS A 371 -2.40 5.56 -18.25
N ILE A 372 -1.81 6.75 -18.05
CA ILE A 372 -2.41 7.78 -17.18
C ILE A 372 -3.78 8.19 -17.72
N ASP A 373 -3.92 8.37 -19.03
CA ASP A 373 -5.21 8.73 -19.63
C ASP A 373 -6.27 7.63 -19.45
N LEU A 374 -5.85 6.36 -19.46
CA LEU A 374 -6.73 5.25 -19.11
C LEU A 374 -7.15 5.32 -17.62
N CYS A 375 -6.22 5.59 -16.70
CA CYS A 375 -6.57 5.80 -15.29
C CYS A 375 -7.60 6.92 -15.12
N ILE A 376 -7.39 8.06 -15.77
CA ILE A 376 -8.31 9.21 -15.73
C ILE A 376 -9.70 8.83 -16.25
N LYS A 377 -9.77 8.11 -17.37
CA LYS A 377 -11.04 7.63 -17.94
C LYS A 377 -11.80 6.73 -16.96
N ILE A 378 -11.10 5.83 -16.29
CA ILE A 378 -11.67 4.93 -15.27
C ILE A 378 -12.19 5.73 -14.08
N ILE A 379 -11.41 6.69 -13.58
CA ILE A 379 -11.77 7.54 -12.46
C ILE A 379 -13.01 8.37 -12.76
N ASN A 380 -13.06 9.02 -13.92
CA ASN A 380 -14.23 9.81 -14.34
C ASN A 380 -15.50 8.94 -14.43
N LYS A 381 -15.39 7.74 -14.99
CA LYS A 381 -16.51 6.79 -15.06
C LYS A 381 -16.97 6.35 -13.66
N ALA A 382 -16.02 6.08 -12.76
CA ALA A 382 -16.33 5.71 -11.39
C ALA A 382 -16.97 6.86 -10.61
N ALA A 383 -16.46 8.09 -10.79
CA ALA A 383 -16.99 9.30 -10.15
C ALA A 383 -18.43 9.58 -10.56
N ASN A 384 -18.76 9.51 -11.85
CA ASN A 384 -20.13 9.71 -12.34
C ASN A 384 -21.09 8.71 -11.69
N LYS A 385 -20.75 7.41 -11.71
CA LYS A 385 -21.60 6.37 -11.11
C LYS A 385 -21.74 6.54 -9.60
N LEU A 386 -20.65 6.83 -8.90
CA LEU A 386 -20.68 7.01 -7.46
C LEU A 386 -21.49 8.25 -7.08
N SER A 387 -21.37 9.36 -7.81
CA SER A 387 -22.15 10.58 -7.57
C SER A 387 -23.65 10.35 -7.69
N GLU A 388 -24.10 9.56 -8.69
CA GLU A 388 -25.49 9.17 -8.84
C GLU A 388 -26.02 8.43 -7.60
N GLN A 389 -25.20 7.59 -6.98
CA GLN A 389 -25.57 6.86 -5.79
C GLN A 389 -25.55 7.75 -4.52
N ILE A 390 -24.54 8.62 -4.39
CA ILE A 390 -24.41 9.54 -3.26
C ILE A 390 -25.61 10.50 -3.18
N ILE A 391 -26.12 10.98 -4.31
CA ILE A 391 -27.30 11.85 -4.36
C ILE A 391 -28.55 11.15 -3.81
N GLN A 392 -28.63 9.83 -3.92
CA GLN A 392 -29.77 9.05 -3.46
C GLN A 392 -29.71 8.70 -1.96
N LEU A 393 -28.56 8.91 -1.29
CA LEU A 393 -28.38 8.54 0.13
C LEU A 393 -29.47 9.06 1.06
N PRO A 394 -29.92 10.33 1.00
CA PRO A 394 -30.99 10.82 1.89
C PRO A 394 -32.30 10.06 1.77
N ASN A 395 -32.54 9.43 0.60
CA ASN A 395 -33.79 8.69 0.36
C ASN A 395 -33.72 7.26 0.93
N MET A 396 -32.55 6.82 1.41
CA MET A 396 -32.33 5.47 1.93
C MET A 396 -32.76 5.32 3.39
N ASP A 397 -33.03 6.42 4.09
CA ASP A 397 -33.44 6.42 5.52
C ASP A 397 -34.65 5.52 5.83
N ALA A 398 -35.51 5.29 4.84
CA ALA A 398 -36.67 4.40 4.97
C ALA A 398 -36.33 2.89 4.79
N PHE A 399 -35.09 2.57 4.44
CA PHE A 399 -34.66 1.20 4.08
C PHE A 399 -33.62 0.62 5.04
N ILE A 400 -33.14 1.42 6.00
CA ILE A 400 -32.14 1.04 7.00
C ILE A 400 -32.69 1.14 8.42
#